data_38d3c937386fe0839b57d86992929efc
#
_entry.id   38d3c937386fe0839b57d86992929efc
#
_cell.length_a   1.000
_cell.length_b   1.000
_cell.length_c   1.000
_cell.angle_alpha   90.00
_cell.angle_beta   90.00
_cell.angle_gamma   90.00
#
_symmetry.space_group_name_H-M   'P 1'
#
loop_
_entity.id
_entity.type
_entity.pdbx_description
1 polymer ?
#
loop_
_entity_poly.entity_id
_entity_poly.type
_entity_poly.pdbx_seq_one_letter_code
_entity_poly.pdbx_strand_id
1 'polypeptide(L)' 'MTVREYDTVLLKDGREASIVEAFDNKVFIADVGDSPEDWETIDISINDIERVILNG' A
#
# COMPACT_ATOMS: atom_id res chain seq x y z
N MET A 1 0.40 2.86 -13.64
CA MET A 1 -0.49 2.84 -12.47
C MET A 1 -0.13 3.99 -11.54
N THR A 2 -1.12 4.75 -11.12
CA THR A 2 -0.92 5.84 -10.17
C THR A 2 -1.48 5.43 -8.81
N VAL A 3 -0.64 5.51 -7.79
CA VAL A 3 -1.01 5.17 -6.42
C VAL A 3 -0.89 6.42 -5.56
N ARG A 4 -1.92 6.71 -4.78
CA ARG A 4 -2.00 7.93 -3.96
C ARG A 4 -2.15 7.58 -2.50
N GLU A 5 -1.92 8.59 -1.65
CA GLU A 5 -2.19 8.46 -0.21
C GLU A 5 -3.62 8.00 0.01
N TYR A 6 -3.78 7.12 0.98
CA TYR A 6 -5.05 6.53 1.42
C TYR A 6 -5.68 5.54 0.45
N ASP A 7 -5.05 5.26 -0.69
CA ASP A 7 -5.47 4.15 -1.55
C ASP A 7 -5.21 2.83 -0.84
N THR A 8 -6.04 1.84 -1.12
CA THR A 8 -5.79 0.46 -0.71
C THR A 8 -5.30 -0.31 -1.92
N VAL A 9 -4.18 -1.00 -1.77
CA VAL A 9 -3.55 -1.72 -2.87
C VAL A 9 -3.40 -3.20 -2.54
N LEU A 10 -3.36 -4.03 -3.58
CA LEU A 10 -3.00 -5.43 -3.46
C LEU A 10 -1.52 -5.56 -3.79
N LEU A 11 -0.76 -6.15 -2.87
CA LEU A 11 0.65 -6.43 -3.09
C LEU A 11 0.81 -7.73 -3.87
N LYS A 12 1.94 -7.88 -4.54
CA LYS A 12 2.21 -9.07 -5.36
C LYS A 12 2.30 -10.35 -4.55
N ASP A 13 2.56 -10.26 -3.25
CA ASP A 13 2.56 -11.40 -2.36
C ASP A 13 1.16 -11.76 -1.81
N GLY A 14 0.13 -11.03 -2.24
CA GLY A 14 -1.25 -11.30 -1.84
C GLY A 14 -1.75 -10.48 -0.67
N ARG A 15 -0.91 -9.71 0.01
CA ARG A 15 -1.34 -8.86 1.12
C ARG A 15 -2.02 -7.60 0.60
N GLU A 16 -2.94 -7.06 1.40
CA GLU A 16 -3.51 -5.74 1.14
C GLU A 16 -2.81 -4.71 2.01
N ALA A 17 -2.58 -3.54 1.46
CA ALA A 17 -1.89 -2.46 2.16
C ALA A 17 -2.64 -1.15 1.98
N SER A 18 -2.70 -0.36 3.05
CA SER A 18 -3.26 1.00 3.01
C SER A 18 -2.11 2.00 2.89
N ILE A 19 -2.13 2.78 1.84
CA ILE A 19 -1.05 3.74 1.58
C ILE A 19 -1.17 4.92 2.54
N VAL A 20 -0.12 5.14 3.33
CA VAL A 20 -0.04 6.25 4.28
C VAL A 20 0.60 7.46 3.61
N GLU A 21 1.66 7.22 2.83
CA GLU A 21 2.39 8.31 2.18
C GLU A 21 2.95 7.81 0.84
N ALA A 22 2.97 8.68 -0.16
CA ALA A 22 3.46 8.36 -1.50
C ALA A 22 4.57 9.32 -1.88
N PHE A 23 5.65 8.78 -2.44
CA PHE A 23 6.83 9.53 -2.89
C PHE A 23 7.02 9.32 -4.39
N ASP A 24 6.62 10.30 -5.19
CA ASP A 24 6.80 10.32 -6.65
C ASP A 24 6.22 9.11 -7.39
N ASN A 25 5.23 8.45 -6.80
CA ASN A 25 4.65 7.22 -7.37
C ASN A 25 5.69 6.11 -7.57
N LYS A 26 6.74 6.10 -6.76
CA LYS A 26 7.83 5.12 -6.83
C LYS A 26 8.00 4.34 -5.55
N VAL A 27 7.94 5.02 -4.41
CA VAL A 27 8.10 4.44 -3.09
C VAL A 27 6.94 4.89 -2.22
N PHE A 28 6.50 4.02 -1.33
CA PHE A 28 5.34 4.28 -0.48
C PHE A 28 5.59 3.79 0.94
N ILE A 29 4.97 4.47 1.89
CA ILE A 29 4.82 3.96 3.25
C ILE A 29 3.40 3.44 3.35
N ALA A 30 3.24 2.21 3.81
CA ALA A 30 1.94 1.56 3.86
C ALA A 30 1.75 0.76 5.15
N ASP A 31 0.51 0.68 5.60
CA ASP A 31 0.12 -0.16 6.72
C ASP A 31 -0.47 -1.46 6.19
N VAL A 32 0.01 -2.57 6.73
CA VAL A 32 -0.40 -3.93 6.36
C VAL A 32 -0.90 -4.65 7.59
N GLY A 33 -2.02 -5.35 7.49
CA GLY A 33 -2.57 -6.14 8.57
C GLY A 33 -4.08 -6.32 8.42
N ASP A 34 -4.62 -7.31 9.14
CA ASP A 34 -6.05 -7.61 9.09
C ASP A 34 -6.86 -6.78 10.07
N SER A 35 -6.22 -6.26 11.11
CA SER A 35 -6.87 -5.44 12.14
C SER A 35 -5.88 -4.41 12.67
N PRO A 36 -6.37 -3.34 13.34
CA PRO A 36 -5.48 -2.33 13.91
C PRO A 36 -4.41 -2.88 14.86
N GLU A 37 -4.69 -3.99 15.52
CA GLU A 37 -3.75 -4.63 16.44
C GLU A 37 -2.59 -5.29 15.70
N ASP A 38 -2.82 -5.71 14.46
CA ASP A 38 -1.84 -6.42 13.64
C ASP A 38 -1.17 -5.52 12.60
N TRP A 39 -1.54 -4.25 12.54
CA TRP A 39 -0.99 -3.34 11.55
C TRP A 39 0.50 -3.13 11.74
N GLU A 40 1.22 -3.27 10.65
CA GLU A 40 2.64 -3.01 10.56
C GLU A 40 2.88 -1.99 9.46
N THR A 41 3.67 -0.98 9.75
CA THR A 41 4.03 0.04 8.77
C THR A 41 5.29 -0.39 8.06
N ILE A 42 5.23 -0.48 6.74
CA ILE A 42 6.34 -0.95 5.90
C ILE A 42 6.59 0.02 4.75
N ASP A 43 7.81 -0.05 4.21
CA ASP A 43 8.18 0.65 2.99
C ASP A 43 8.01 -0.31 1.82
N ILE A 44 7.33 0.15 0.76
CA ILE A 44 7.14 -0.65 -0.45
C ILE A 44 7.46 0.21 -1.68
N SER A 45 7.79 -0.46 -2.79
CA SER A 45 7.99 0.21 -4.06
C SER A 45 6.80 -0.01 -4.98
N ILE A 46 6.73 0.78 -6.05
CA ILE A 46 5.68 0.61 -7.06
C ILE A 46 5.72 -0.81 -7.65
N ASN A 47 6.90 -1.42 -7.70
CA ASN A 47 7.06 -2.77 -8.23
C ASN A 47 6.47 -3.85 -7.31
N ASP A 48 6.23 -3.54 -6.04
CA ASP A 48 5.62 -4.46 -5.09
C ASP A 48 4.09 -4.46 -5.19
N ILE A 49 3.52 -3.51 -5.91
CA ILE A 49 2.07 -3.32 -6.00
C ILE A 49 1.53 -4.02 -7.25
N GLU A 50 0.57 -4.92 -7.04
CA GLU A 50 -0.13 -5.59 -8.13
C GLU A 50 -1.16 -4.66 -8.76
N ARG A 51 -2.02 -4.07 -7.94
CA ARG A 51 -3.06 -3.14 -8.40
C ARG A 51 -3.65 -2.34 -7.26
N VAL A 52 -4.33 -1.26 -7.59
CA VAL A 52 -5.14 -0.51 -6.63
C VAL A 52 -6.50 -1.19 -6.53
N ILE A 53 -6.91 -1.51 -5.29
CA ILE A 53 -8.19 -2.17 -5.03
C ILE A 53 -9.26 -1.12 -4.76
N LEU A 54 -8.92 -0.09 -3.99
CA LEU A 54 -9.86 0.92 -3.54
C LEU A 54 -9.16 2.28 -3.49
N ASN A 55 -9.77 3.28 -4.11
CA ASN A 55 -9.29 4.65 -4.03
C ASN A 55 -9.74 5.28 -2.71
N GLY A 56 -8.79 5.85 -2.01
CA GLY A 56 -9.04 6.43 -0.71
C GLY A 56 -9.62 7.82 -0.70
#